data_ab2b0b8477820039aa3ee73f65931fe2
#
_entry.id   ab2b0b8477820039aa3ee73f65931fe2
#
_cell.length_a   1.000
_cell.length_b   1.000
_cell.length_c   1.000
_cell.angle_alpha   90.00
_cell.angle_beta   90.00
_cell.angle_gamma   90.00
#
_symmetry.space_group_name_H-M   'P 1'
#
loop_
_entity.id
_entity.type
_entity.pdbx_description
1 polymer ?
#
loop_
_entity_poly.entity_id
_entity_poly.type
_entity_poly.pdbx_seq_one_letter_code
_entity_poly.pdbx_strand_id
1 'polypeptide(L)'
;GLPPMHYATHCVGPVAGLLRLEAEYVSCFGSGTIREELAQIHNSPFAVESAHIKFKDSDLSAYVYRSLFDTARQYRESFEVYGSKKSFEWPLIEGEDPVIHTAKKPEHEIPERVKVPDYAHLLPEGIQPFTTKGVYDLEESTHLSFTQGAGHGGSHPHLVHEFLTALIEDRDPFPNAWQSANWTSVGILAHESALKGGEIIRIPDFKALS
;
A
#
# COMPACT_ATOMS: atom_id res chain seq x y z
N GLY A 1 0.99 8.87 17.82
CA GLY A 1 0.32 7.87 17.01
C GLY A 1 -0.53 8.50 15.92
N LEU A 2 -1.09 7.68 15.08
CA LEU A 2 -1.96 8.07 13.97
C LEU A 2 -3.21 7.20 13.98
N PRO A 3 -4.37 7.70 13.52
CA PRO A 3 -5.50 6.84 13.17
C PRO A 3 -5.10 5.75 12.18
N PRO A 4 -5.72 4.56 12.21
CA PRO A 4 -5.31 3.46 11.32
C PRO A 4 -5.28 3.86 9.85
N MET A 5 -6.33 4.52 9.34
CA MET A 5 -6.38 4.93 7.93
C MET A 5 -5.42 6.05 7.55
N HIS A 6 -4.88 6.83 8.47
CA HIS A 6 -3.81 7.78 8.12
C HIS A 6 -2.53 7.11 7.63
N TYR A 7 -2.42 5.80 7.81
CA TYR A 7 -1.34 4.96 7.29
C TYR A 7 -1.78 4.11 6.07
N ALA A 8 -2.82 4.55 5.36
CA ALA A 8 -3.42 3.77 4.27
C ALA A 8 -2.61 3.77 2.97
N THR A 9 -1.62 4.63 2.80
CA THR A 9 -0.80 4.66 1.58
C THR A 9 -0.17 3.30 1.27
N HIS A 10 0.12 2.49 2.29
CA HIS A 10 0.66 1.13 2.15
C HIS A 10 -0.32 0.11 1.55
N CYS A 11 -1.62 0.36 1.57
CA CYS A 11 -2.62 -0.48 0.90
C CYS A 11 -3.25 0.21 -0.31
N VAL A 12 -3.41 1.52 -0.28
CA VAL A 12 -3.97 2.30 -1.39
C VAL A 12 -2.98 2.44 -2.54
N GLY A 13 -1.72 2.77 -2.23
CA GLY A 13 -0.66 2.99 -3.22
C GLY A 13 -0.45 1.79 -4.14
N PRO A 14 -0.26 0.56 -3.63
CA PRO A 14 -0.12 -0.63 -4.47
C PRO A 14 -1.32 -0.85 -5.40
N VAL A 15 -2.54 -0.72 -4.89
CA VAL A 15 -3.77 -0.96 -5.68
C VAL A 15 -3.98 0.15 -6.73
N ALA A 16 -3.97 1.40 -6.32
CA ALA A 16 -4.17 2.54 -7.22
C ALA A 16 -3.02 2.66 -8.23
N GLY A 17 -1.78 2.40 -7.79
CA GLY A 17 -0.60 2.42 -8.65
C GLY A 17 -0.59 1.31 -9.70
N LEU A 18 -0.95 0.08 -9.31
CA LEU A 18 -1.07 -1.05 -10.23
C LEU A 18 -2.15 -0.80 -11.30
N LEU A 19 -3.30 -0.30 -10.88
CA LEU A 19 -4.43 0.00 -11.77
C LEU A 19 -4.23 1.32 -12.55
N ARG A 20 -3.31 2.18 -12.14
CA ARG A 20 -3.12 3.55 -12.66
C ARG A 20 -4.40 4.39 -12.62
N LEU A 21 -5.17 4.23 -11.55
CA LEU A 21 -6.43 4.90 -11.32
C LEU A 21 -6.33 5.93 -10.20
N GLU A 22 -7.16 6.96 -10.28
CA GLU A 22 -7.35 7.97 -9.24
C GLU A 22 -8.59 7.63 -8.42
N ALA A 23 -8.48 7.68 -7.11
CA ALA A 23 -9.63 7.52 -6.23
C ALA A 23 -10.53 8.76 -6.30
N GLU A 24 -11.84 8.57 -6.38
CA GLU A 24 -12.83 9.65 -6.49
C GLU A 24 -13.71 9.76 -5.25
N TYR A 25 -14.12 8.63 -4.67
CA TYR A 25 -14.92 8.57 -3.45
C TYR A 25 -14.38 7.53 -2.50
N VAL A 26 -14.57 7.77 -1.21
CA VAL A 26 -14.29 6.83 -0.13
C VAL A 26 -15.43 6.82 0.87
N SER A 27 -15.74 5.63 1.39
CA SER A 27 -16.60 5.40 2.54
C SER A 27 -15.92 4.44 3.48
N CYS A 28 -15.95 4.69 4.79
CA CYS A 28 -15.20 3.92 5.76
C CYS A 28 -16.00 3.72 7.05
N PHE A 29 -15.84 2.55 7.64
CA PHE A 29 -16.34 2.25 8.98
C PHE A 29 -15.18 1.92 9.91
N GLY A 30 -15.23 2.47 11.11
CA GLY A 30 -14.35 2.09 12.20
C GLY A 30 -14.92 0.92 12.99
N SER A 31 -14.06 0.09 13.54
CA SER A 31 -14.42 -1.12 14.27
C SER A 31 -13.66 -1.22 15.59
N GLY A 32 -14.39 -1.70 16.61
CA GLY A 32 -13.88 -1.93 17.93
C GLY A 32 -13.80 -0.66 18.77
N THR A 33 -13.98 -0.86 20.07
CA THR A 33 -13.69 0.16 21.08
C THR A 33 -12.34 -0.15 21.67
N ILE A 34 -11.42 0.78 21.60
CA ILE A 34 -10.06 0.62 22.09
C ILE A 34 -9.91 1.21 23.48
N ARG A 35 -8.83 0.84 24.15
CA ARG A 35 -8.48 1.40 25.46
C ARG A 35 -8.29 2.90 25.36
N GLU A 36 -8.74 3.64 26.37
CA GLU A 36 -8.75 5.11 26.36
C GLU A 36 -7.35 5.71 26.12
N GLU A 37 -6.33 5.15 26.73
CA GLU A 37 -4.95 5.59 26.56
C GLU A 37 -4.46 5.45 25.11
N LEU A 38 -4.90 4.42 24.40
CA LEU A 38 -4.58 4.25 22.97
C LEU A 38 -5.39 5.21 22.10
N ALA A 39 -6.65 5.44 22.42
CA ALA A 39 -7.50 6.39 21.72
C ALA A 39 -6.90 7.80 21.75
N GLN A 40 -6.37 8.21 22.90
CA GLN A 40 -5.70 9.50 23.05
C GLN A 40 -4.38 9.56 22.26
N ILE A 41 -3.56 8.51 22.32
CA ILE A 41 -2.26 8.45 21.61
C ILE A 41 -2.46 8.48 20.10
N HIS A 42 -3.45 7.75 19.59
CA HIS A 42 -3.68 7.58 18.16
C HIS A 42 -4.72 8.55 17.58
N ASN A 43 -5.34 9.36 18.42
CA ASN A 43 -6.44 10.27 18.02
C ASN A 43 -7.52 9.55 17.20
N SER A 44 -7.89 8.35 17.66
CA SER A 44 -8.87 7.50 17.00
C SER A 44 -9.60 6.65 18.03
N PRO A 45 -10.93 6.52 17.95
CA PRO A 45 -11.68 5.57 18.78
C PRO A 45 -11.60 4.14 18.24
N PHE A 46 -10.99 3.93 17.06
CA PHE A 46 -10.99 2.67 16.34
C PHE A 46 -9.61 2.04 16.28
N ALA A 47 -9.54 0.73 16.51
CA ALA A 47 -8.34 -0.07 16.26
C ALA A 47 -8.21 -0.49 14.80
N VAL A 48 -9.34 -0.71 14.13
CA VAL A 48 -9.44 -1.14 12.73
C VAL A 48 -10.38 -0.22 11.98
N GLU A 49 -9.98 0.17 10.81
CA GLU A 49 -10.82 0.93 9.87
C GLU A 49 -10.84 0.22 8.52
N SER A 50 -12.05 0.13 7.93
CA SER A 50 -12.32 -0.57 6.68
C SER A 50 -13.00 0.36 5.70
N ALA A 51 -12.37 0.58 4.55
CA ALA A 51 -12.84 1.54 3.56
C ALA A 51 -13.13 0.89 2.20
N HIS A 52 -14.15 1.41 1.53
CA HIS A 52 -14.44 1.17 0.12
C HIS A 52 -14.05 2.40 -0.69
N ILE A 53 -13.35 2.16 -1.79
CA ILE A 53 -12.87 3.21 -2.70
C ILE A 53 -13.52 3.02 -4.05
N LYS A 54 -14.07 4.11 -4.61
CA LYS A 54 -14.50 4.19 -6.00
C LYS A 54 -13.49 4.99 -6.79
N PHE A 55 -13.10 4.46 -7.94
CA PHE A 55 -12.15 5.11 -8.83
C PHE A 55 -12.86 5.97 -9.89
N LYS A 56 -12.19 7.06 -10.27
CA LYS A 56 -12.64 7.99 -11.29
C LYS A 56 -12.68 7.30 -12.67
N ASP A 57 -13.74 7.56 -13.41
CA ASP A 57 -13.94 7.06 -14.78
C ASP A 57 -13.77 5.52 -14.91
N SER A 58 -14.09 4.77 -13.84
CA SER A 58 -13.91 3.32 -13.78
C SER A 58 -15.09 2.64 -13.09
N ASP A 59 -15.41 1.42 -13.51
CA ASP A 59 -16.36 0.53 -12.84
C ASP A 59 -15.68 -0.28 -11.71
N LEU A 60 -14.36 -0.22 -11.60
CA LEU A 60 -13.61 -0.88 -10.54
C LEU A 60 -13.83 -0.20 -9.19
N SER A 61 -13.71 -1.00 -8.16
CA SER A 61 -13.66 -0.53 -6.77
C SER A 61 -12.61 -1.32 -6.00
N ALA A 62 -12.11 -0.73 -4.91
CA ALA A 62 -11.22 -1.41 -3.99
C ALA A 62 -11.81 -1.41 -2.59
N TYR A 63 -11.50 -2.46 -1.85
CA TYR A 63 -11.72 -2.55 -0.42
C TYR A 63 -10.36 -2.54 0.27
N VAL A 64 -10.17 -1.65 1.22
CA VAL A 64 -8.93 -1.54 1.99
C VAL A 64 -9.25 -1.49 3.48
N TYR A 65 -8.38 -2.09 4.29
CA TYR A 65 -8.49 -2.00 5.74
C TYR A 65 -7.12 -1.81 6.37
N ARG A 66 -7.12 -1.16 7.52
CA ARG A 66 -5.92 -0.94 8.34
C ARG A 66 -6.18 -1.28 9.79
N SER A 67 -5.22 -1.98 10.37
CA SER A 67 -5.12 -2.28 11.78
C SER A 67 -3.69 -1.96 12.22
N LEU A 68 -3.50 -1.01 13.11
CA LEU A 68 -2.17 -0.57 13.52
C LEU A 68 -1.84 -0.88 14.97
N PHE A 69 -2.85 -1.07 15.82
CA PHE A 69 -2.66 -1.24 17.25
C PHE A 69 -3.85 -2.00 17.85
N ASP A 70 -3.64 -2.54 19.06
CA ASP A 70 -4.65 -3.27 19.83
C ASP A 70 -5.24 -4.49 19.14
N THR A 71 -4.44 -5.12 18.28
CA THR A 71 -4.77 -6.36 17.56
C THR A 71 -3.60 -7.33 17.63
N ALA A 72 -3.88 -8.63 17.70
CA ALA A 72 -2.83 -9.65 17.78
C ALA A 72 -1.98 -9.71 16.50
N ARG A 73 -2.59 -9.46 15.33
CA ARG A 73 -1.89 -9.33 14.06
C ARG A 73 -1.73 -7.84 13.73
N GLN A 74 -0.62 -7.27 14.17
CA GLN A 74 -0.45 -5.82 14.13
C GLN A 74 -0.07 -5.29 12.75
N TYR A 75 0.87 -5.92 12.05
CA TYR A 75 1.41 -5.36 10.82
C TYR A 75 1.46 -6.38 9.68
N ARG A 76 0.87 -6.01 8.56
CA ARG A 76 0.95 -6.71 7.29
C ARG A 76 0.65 -5.73 6.17
N GLU A 77 1.47 -5.76 5.14
CA GLU A 77 1.21 -5.12 3.87
C GLU A 77 0.84 -6.19 2.85
N SER A 78 -0.34 -6.10 2.30
CA SER A 78 -0.82 -7.10 1.35
C SER A 78 -1.92 -6.53 0.48
N PHE A 79 -2.13 -7.14 -0.66
CA PHE A 79 -3.25 -6.86 -1.55
C PHE A 79 -3.68 -8.13 -2.28
N GLU A 80 -4.89 -8.10 -2.79
CA GLU A 80 -5.48 -9.15 -3.60
C GLU A 80 -6.12 -8.51 -4.83
N VAL A 81 -6.13 -9.23 -5.94
CA VAL A 81 -6.75 -8.77 -7.18
C VAL A 81 -7.66 -9.86 -7.72
N TYR A 82 -8.92 -9.53 -7.94
CA TYR A 82 -9.91 -10.44 -8.50
C TYR A 82 -10.20 -10.05 -9.95
N GLY A 83 -9.70 -10.84 -10.87
CA GLY A 83 -9.87 -10.64 -12.30
C GLY A 83 -10.51 -11.84 -13.01
N SER A 84 -11.17 -11.59 -14.13
CA SER A 84 -11.87 -12.64 -14.89
C SER A 84 -10.96 -13.68 -15.55
N LYS A 85 -9.70 -13.36 -15.75
CA LYS A 85 -8.71 -14.27 -16.38
C LYS A 85 -7.72 -14.80 -15.36
N LYS A 86 -7.26 -13.92 -14.46
CA LYS A 86 -6.34 -14.24 -13.38
C LYS A 86 -6.72 -13.47 -12.14
N SER A 87 -6.50 -14.08 -10.99
CA SER A 87 -6.56 -13.44 -9.68
C SER A 87 -5.23 -13.62 -8.97
N PHE A 88 -4.93 -12.72 -8.06
CA PHE A 88 -3.71 -12.75 -7.26
C PHE A 88 -4.06 -12.65 -5.79
N GLU A 89 -3.46 -13.48 -4.97
CA GLU A 89 -3.59 -13.46 -3.51
C GLU A 89 -2.23 -13.36 -2.85
N TRP A 90 -2.10 -12.39 -1.97
CA TRP A 90 -0.92 -12.26 -1.12
C TRP A 90 -0.92 -13.36 -0.04
N PRO A 91 0.25 -13.91 0.35
CA PRO A 91 0.30 -14.98 1.34
C PRO A 91 -0.24 -14.54 2.70
N LEU A 92 -0.91 -15.45 3.41
CA LEU A 92 -1.42 -15.21 4.76
C LEU A 92 -0.30 -15.14 5.80
N ILE A 93 0.73 -15.93 5.63
CA ILE A 93 1.89 -16.01 6.52
C ILE A 93 3.07 -15.36 5.83
N GLU A 94 3.76 -14.48 6.52
CA GLU A 94 4.95 -13.84 5.98
C GLU A 94 6.04 -14.86 5.66
N GLY A 95 6.64 -14.72 4.48
CA GLY A 95 7.65 -15.64 3.97
C GLY A 95 7.13 -16.76 3.09
N GLU A 96 5.81 -16.96 3.01
CA GLU A 96 5.20 -17.83 2.01
C GLU A 96 5.15 -17.15 0.64
N ASP A 97 5.05 -17.97 -0.41
CA ASP A 97 4.87 -17.46 -1.77
C ASP A 97 3.40 -17.08 -2.03
N PRO A 98 3.13 -15.98 -2.75
CA PRO A 98 1.79 -15.61 -3.18
C PRO A 98 1.22 -16.59 -4.21
N VAL A 99 -0.08 -16.52 -4.42
CA VAL A 99 -0.81 -17.41 -5.32
C VAL A 99 -1.40 -16.64 -6.50
N ILE A 100 -1.20 -17.19 -7.70
CA ILE A 100 -1.95 -16.76 -8.90
C ILE A 100 -2.97 -17.85 -9.24
N HIS A 101 -4.22 -17.44 -9.35
CA HIS A 101 -5.30 -18.26 -9.86
C HIS A 101 -5.50 -17.97 -11.34
N THR A 102 -5.52 -18.98 -12.17
CA THR A 102 -5.78 -18.83 -13.61
C THR A 102 -7.11 -19.51 -13.95
N ALA A 103 -8.05 -18.74 -14.53
CA ALA A 103 -9.32 -19.26 -14.99
C ALA A 103 -9.11 -20.21 -16.18
N LYS A 104 -9.61 -21.44 -16.10
CA LYS A 104 -9.72 -22.38 -17.21
C LYS A 104 -11.18 -22.69 -17.50
N LYS A 105 -11.50 -22.90 -18.78
CA LYS A 105 -12.83 -23.35 -19.18
C LYS A 105 -12.96 -24.88 -19.01
N PRO A 106 -14.16 -25.36 -18.63
CA PRO A 106 -15.26 -24.65 -18.00
C PRO A 106 -15.12 -24.70 -16.47
N GLU A 107 -15.04 -23.60 -15.79
CA GLU A 107 -15.27 -23.50 -14.35
C GLU A 107 -14.19 -24.03 -13.39
N HIS A 108 -12.99 -24.32 -13.88
CA HIS A 108 -11.88 -24.68 -13.01
C HIS A 108 -10.79 -23.60 -13.00
N GLU A 109 -10.42 -23.19 -11.80
CA GLU A 109 -9.22 -22.41 -11.57
C GLU A 109 -8.02 -23.33 -11.31
N ILE A 110 -6.84 -22.84 -11.66
CA ILE A 110 -5.58 -23.50 -11.27
C ILE A 110 -4.84 -22.53 -10.38
N PRO A 111 -4.72 -22.84 -9.08
CA PRO A 111 -3.86 -22.09 -8.18
C PRO A 111 -2.39 -22.48 -8.41
N GLU A 112 -1.52 -21.50 -8.44
CA GLU A 112 -0.08 -21.69 -8.58
C GLU A 112 0.65 -20.75 -7.61
N ARG A 113 1.54 -21.30 -6.77
CA ARG A 113 2.44 -20.48 -5.96
C ARG A 113 3.55 -19.94 -6.84
N VAL A 114 3.78 -18.63 -6.78
CA VAL A 114 4.75 -17.94 -7.62
C VAL A 114 5.80 -17.25 -6.76
N LYS A 115 7.04 -17.27 -7.23
CA LYS A 115 8.10 -16.45 -6.61
C LYS A 115 7.92 -15.00 -7.00
N VAL A 116 8.00 -14.11 -6.02
CA VAL A 116 8.07 -12.66 -6.31
C VAL A 116 9.44 -12.40 -6.94
N PRO A 117 9.48 -11.83 -8.15
CA PRO A 117 10.74 -11.56 -8.82
C PRO A 117 11.57 -10.53 -8.04
N ASP A 118 12.88 -10.74 -8.02
CA ASP A 118 13.83 -9.70 -7.65
C ASP A 118 14.13 -8.84 -8.89
N TYR A 119 13.76 -7.58 -8.83
CA TYR A 119 13.99 -6.62 -9.91
C TYR A 119 15.28 -5.82 -9.73
N ALA A 120 16.21 -6.26 -8.89
CA ALA A 120 17.49 -5.56 -8.66
C ALA A 120 18.23 -5.26 -9.97
N HIS A 121 18.14 -6.15 -10.97
CA HIS A 121 18.76 -5.99 -12.28
C HIS A 121 18.28 -4.74 -13.07
N LEU A 122 17.16 -4.12 -12.67
CA LEU A 122 16.69 -2.86 -13.26
C LEU A 122 17.40 -1.63 -12.68
N LEU A 123 18.20 -1.81 -11.63
CA LEU A 123 18.97 -0.76 -11.01
C LEU A 123 20.42 -0.77 -11.51
N PRO A 124 21.11 0.38 -11.47
CA PRO A 124 22.57 0.44 -11.70
C PRO A 124 23.30 -0.56 -10.80
N GLU A 125 24.34 -1.20 -11.33
CA GLU A 125 25.06 -2.29 -10.66
C GLU A 125 25.52 -1.92 -9.24
N GLY A 126 26.00 -0.70 -9.03
CA GLY A 126 26.44 -0.23 -7.70
C GLY A 126 25.30 -0.04 -6.69
N ILE A 127 24.02 -0.09 -7.12
CA ILE A 127 22.84 0.09 -6.26
C ILE A 127 22.16 -1.26 -5.98
N GLN A 128 22.32 -2.26 -6.85
CA GLN A 128 21.67 -3.56 -6.72
C GLN A 128 21.84 -4.24 -5.36
N PRO A 129 23.02 -4.19 -4.69
CA PRO A 129 23.18 -4.80 -3.38
C PRO A 129 22.24 -4.28 -2.30
N PHE A 130 21.72 -3.05 -2.45
CA PHE A 130 20.85 -2.43 -1.46
C PHE A 130 19.38 -2.89 -1.55
N THR A 131 19.05 -3.76 -2.50
CA THR A 131 17.73 -4.40 -2.60
C THR A 131 17.64 -5.70 -1.80
N THR A 132 18.75 -6.25 -1.34
CA THR A 132 18.79 -7.53 -0.63
C THR A 132 18.41 -7.37 0.84
N LYS A 133 17.78 -8.43 1.40
CA LYS A 133 17.46 -8.50 2.83
C LYS A 133 18.72 -8.56 3.69
N GLY A 134 18.69 -7.86 4.82
CA GLY A 134 19.56 -8.20 5.94
C GLY A 134 20.94 -7.59 5.92
N VAL A 135 21.06 -6.39 5.40
CA VAL A 135 22.31 -5.67 5.52
C VAL A 135 22.26 -4.76 6.76
N TYR A 136 22.15 -5.36 7.91
CA TYR A 136 22.40 -4.72 9.20
C TYR A 136 23.71 -5.25 9.74
N ASP A 137 24.69 -4.40 9.92
CA ASP A 137 25.92 -4.80 10.58
C ASP A 137 25.66 -4.91 12.09
N LEU A 138 25.50 -6.15 12.54
CA LEU A 138 25.25 -6.47 13.94
C LEU A 138 26.50 -6.29 14.82
N GLU A 139 27.71 -6.30 14.24
CA GLU A 139 28.96 -6.22 15.01
C GLU A 139 29.31 -4.77 15.36
N GLU A 140 29.06 -3.84 14.46
CA GLU A 140 29.37 -2.42 14.72
C GLU A 140 28.17 -1.62 15.24
N SER A 141 26.97 -2.16 15.31
CA SER A 141 25.73 -1.44 15.66
C SER A 141 25.55 -0.16 14.82
N THR A 142 26.23 -0.08 13.70
CA THR A 142 26.17 1.07 12.83
C THR A 142 25.02 0.92 11.86
N HIS A 143 24.13 1.87 11.91
CA HIS A 143 23.22 2.16 10.85
C HIS A 143 24.01 2.55 9.62
N LEU A 144 24.39 1.57 8.82
CA LEU A 144 24.66 1.86 7.44
C LEU A 144 23.29 2.19 6.83
N SER A 145 22.96 3.48 6.73
CA SER A 145 21.67 3.94 6.19
C SER A 145 21.36 3.36 4.81
N PHE A 146 22.38 2.88 4.13
CA PHE A 146 22.30 2.19 2.85
C PHE A 146 21.82 0.74 2.97
N THR A 147 22.03 0.13 4.12
CA THR A 147 21.61 -1.26 4.36
C THR A 147 20.14 -1.36 4.76
N GLN A 148 19.51 -0.24 5.10
CA GLN A 148 18.06 -0.16 5.31
C GLN A 148 17.26 -0.24 4.00
N GLY A 149 17.91 -0.16 2.85
CA GLY A 149 17.25 -0.35 1.56
C GLY A 149 16.47 -1.66 1.44
N ALA A 150 16.85 -2.67 2.23
CA ALA A 150 16.09 -3.92 2.34
C ALA A 150 14.73 -3.79 3.04
N GLY A 151 14.44 -2.67 3.70
CA GLY A 151 13.10 -2.37 4.19
C GLY A 151 12.08 -2.41 3.05
N HIS A 152 10.85 -2.84 3.34
CA HIS A 152 9.80 -3.03 2.34
C HIS A 152 10.22 -3.92 1.15
N GLY A 153 10.94 -5.00 1.44
CA GLY A 153 11.34 -5.99 0.43
C GLY A 153 12.33 -5.45 -0.62
N GLY A 154 13.09 -4.39 -0.31
CA GLY A 154 14.09 -3.82 -1.21
C GLY A 154 13.55 -2.75 -2.17
N SER A 155 12.34 -2.24 -1.95
CA SER A 155 11.71 -1.25 -2.84
C SER A 155 12.30 0.17 -2.75
N HIS A 156 12.91 0.54 -1.63
CA HIS A 156 13.43 1.91 -1.42
C HIS A 156 14.45 2.35 -2.49
N PRO A 157 15.46 1.55 -2.87
CA PRO A 157 16.36 1.90 -3.96
C PRO A 157 15.64 2.15 -5.29
N HIS A 158 14.60 1.39 -5.60
CA HIS A 158 13.80 1.60 -6.81
C HIS A 158 13.06 2.93 -6.80
N LEU A 159 12.45 3.31 -5.68
CA LEU A 159 11.77 4.61 -5.54
C LEU A 159 12.73 5.78 -5.71
N VAL A 160 13.89 5.71 -5.05
CA VAL A 160 14.90 6.78 -5.16
C VAL A 160 15.45 6.85 -6.58
N HIS A 161 15.74 5.70 -7.20
CA HIS A 161 16.23 5.63 -8.57
C HIS A 161 15.21 6.22 -9.56
N GLU A 162 13.93 5.86 -9.44
CA GLU A 162 12.86 6.43 -10.29
C GLU A 162 12.79 7.94 -10.14
N PHE A 163 12.82 8.46 -8.92
CA PHE A 163 12.76 9.90 -8.68
C PHE A 163 13.96 10.64 -9.29
N LEU A 164 15.17 10.14 -9.07
CA LEU A 164 16.39 10.76 -9.62
C LEU A 164 16.44 10.67 -11.14
N THR A 165 16.03 9.53 -11.70
CA THR A 165 15.97 9.34 -13.16
C THR A 165 14.96 10.30 -13.78
N ALA A 166 13.80 10.45 -13.16
CA ALA A 166 12.78 11.40 -13.62
C ALA A 166 13.30 12.84 -13.66
N LEU A 167 14.07 13.26 -12.63
CA LEU A 167 14.71 14.57 -12.62
C LEU A 167 15.76 14.75 -13.74
N ILE A 168 16.55 13.70 -14.00
CA ILE A 168 17.59 13.75 -15.05
C ILE A 168 16.95 13.79 -16.45
N GLU A 169 15.84 13.07 -16.62
CA GLU A 169 15.12 12.96 -17.89
C GLU A 169 14.08 14.07 -18.12
N ASP A 170 13.95 15.01 -17.16
CA ASP A 170 12.96 16.10 -17.19
C ASP A 170 11.53 15.60 -17.43
N ARG A 171 11.13 14.57 -16.66
CA ARG A 171 9.79 13.98 -16.70
C ARG A 171 9.20 13.85 -15.29
N ASP A 172 7.89 13.63 -15.21
CA ASP A 172 7.25 13.30 -13.95
C ASP A 172 7.71 11.93 -13.44
N PRO A 173 8.02 11.81 -12.12
CA PRO A 173 8.25 10.51 -11.49
C PRO A 173 6.96 9.72 -11.32
N PHE A 174 7.08 8.42 -11.08
CA PHE A 174 5.97 7.59 -10.67
C PHE A 174 6.22 7.00 -9.26
N PRO A 175 5.35 7.26 -8.27
CA PRO A 175 4.20 8.17 -8.32
C PRO A 175 4.63 9.64 -8.37
N ASN A 176 3.84 10.47 -9.05
CA ASN A 176 4.02 11.91 -9.03
C ASN A 176 3.29 12.56 -7.83
N ALA A 177 3.43 13.88 -7.68
CA ALA A 177 2.86 14.62 -6.55
C ALA A 177 1.32 14.51 -6.50
N TRP A 178 0.64 14.54 -7.65
CA TRP A 178 -0.83 14.44 -7.73
C TRP A 178 -1.33 13.06 -7.32
N GLN A 179 -0.67 12.01 -7.79
CA GLN A 179 -0.97 10.62 -7.40
C GLN A 179 -0.76 10.43 -5.91
N SER A 180 0.38 10.89 -5.39
CA SER A 180 0.70 10.79 -3.96
C SER A 180 -0.30 11.54 -3.09
N ALA A 181 -0.72 12.74 -3.50
CA ALA A 181 -1.76 13.51 -2.81
C ALA A 181 -3.11 12.79 -2.83
N ASN A 182 -3.51 12.23 -3.98
CA ASN A 182 -4.74 11.45 -4.10
C ASN A 182 -4.74 10.24 -3.18
N TRP A 183 -3.68 9.42 -3.20
CA TRP A 183 -3.58 8.22 -2.37
C TRP A 183 -3.55 8.52 -0.88
N THR A 184 -2.85 9.59 -0.48
CA THR A 184 -2.80 10.04 0.93
C THR A 184 -4.17 10.52 1.39
N SER A 185 -4.88 11.28 0.54
CA SER A 185 -6.20 11.81 0.86
C SER A 185 -7.25 10.72 1.06
N VAL A 186 -7.12 9.57 0.38
CA VAL A 186 -7.98 8.42 0.64
C VAL A 186 -7.96 8.06 2.12
N GLY A 187 -6.77 7.94 2.71
CA GLY A 187 -6.65 7.56 4.11
C GLY A 187 -7.21 8.60 5.09
N ILE A 188 -6.92 9.88 4.83
CA ILE A 188 -7.40 10.99 5.67
C ILE A 188 -8.93 11.04 5.64
N LEU A 189 -9.51 11.04 4.45
CA LEU A 189 -10.96 11.13 4.27
C LEU A 189 -11.68 9.83 4.66
N ALA A 190 -11.01 8.67 4.60
CA ALA A 190 -11.55 7.44 5.14
C ALA A 190 -11.74 7.52 6.66
N HIS A 191 -10.74 8.01 7.38
CA HIS A 191 -10.89 8.23 8.83
C HIS A 191 -12.02 9.23 9.14
N GLU A 192 -12.09 10.32 8.41
CA GLU A 192 -13.19 11.28 8.55
C GLU A 192 -14.56 10.65 8.27
N SER A 193 -14.67 9.81 7.24
CA SER A 193 -15.87 9.02 6.94
C SER A 193 -16.25 8.09 8.09
N ALA A 194 -15.27 7.40 8.68
CA ALA A 194 -15.51 6.50 9.82
C ALA A 194 -16.05 7.26 11.04
N LEU A 195 -15.53 8.44 11.35
CA LEU A 195 -16.04 9.29 12.42
C LEU A 195 -17.46 9.82 12.16
N LYS A 196 -17.88 9.86 10.90
CA LYS A 196 -19.23 10.25 10.45
C LYS A 196 -20.15 9.08 10.15
N GLY A 197 -19.81 7.87 10.61
CA GLY A 197 -20.65 6.69 10.46
C GLY A 197 -20.75 6.14 9.05
N GLY A 198 -19.70 6.31 8.23
CA GLY A 198 -19.62 5.74 6.89
C GLY A 198 -20.07 6.69 5.77
N GLU A 199 -20.17 7.99 6.04
CA GLU A 199 -20.50 9.00 5.01
C GLU A 199 -19.59 8.85 3.80
N ILE A 200 -20.18 8.88 2.59
CA ILE A 200 -19.41 8.88 1.34
C ILE A 200 -18.78 10.25 1.15
N ILE A 201 -17.46 10.29 1.11
CA ILE A 201 -16.69 11.53 0.96
C ILE A 201 -16.01 11.55 -0.41
N ARG A 202 -16.14 12.68 -1.10
CA ARG A 202 -15.45 12.91 -2.37
C ARG A 202 -14.00 13.32 -2.13
N ILE A 203 -13.08 12.69 -2.86
CA ILE A 203 -11.66 13.00 -2.84
C ILE A 203 -11.41 14.20 -3.76
N PRO A 204 -10.64 15.21 -3.34
CA PRO A 204 -10.32 16.36 -4.18
C PRO A 204 -9.60 15.98 -5.47
N ASP A 205 -9.91 16.67 -6.54
CA ASP A 205 -9.17 16.57 -7.81
C ASP A 205 -7.97 17.53 -7.74
N PHE A 206 -6.81 16.99 -7.39
CA PHE A 206 -5.60 17.80 -7.20
C PHE A 206 -5.04 18.38 -8.50
N LYS A 207 -5.38 17.82 -9.66
CA LYS A 207 -4.99 18.36 -10.97
C LYS A 207 -5.78 19.63 -11.31
N ALA A 208 -7.00 19.72 -10.83
CA ALA A 208 -7.84 20.90 -11.04
C ALA A 208 -7.48 22.07 -10.13
N LEU A 209 -6.61 21.85 -9.13
CA LEU A 209 -6.18 22.87 -8.16
C LEU A 209 -4.85 23.54 -8.56
N SER A 210 -4.25 23.16 -9.68
CA SER A 210 -2.95 23.68 -10.19
C SER A 210 -3.12 24.82 -11.19
#